data_a0a975e1f9422d1a7563165c1343d17d
#
_entry.id   a0a975e1f9422d1a7563165c1343d17d
#
_cell.length_a   1.000
_cell.length_b   1.000
_cell.length_c   1.000
_cell.angle_alpha   90.00
_cell.angle_beta   90.00
_cell.angle_gamma   90.00
#
_symmetry.space_group_name_H-M   'P 1'
#
loop_
_entity.id
_entity.type
_entity.pdbx_description
1 polymer ?
#
loop_
_entity_poly.entity_id
_entity_poly.type
_entity_poly.pdbx_seq_one_letter_code
_entity_poly.pdbx_strand_id
1 'polypeptide(L)'
;MTLLGAIIAGGEARRFGADKGAAQLGGVALIDHVARALMPQTDALVIVGRGWRALPSIADRPRGGEGPLGGLNAALHHAREHGHDAVLCAGCDTLPLPSDLAARLAPGPAVVEGHWLMGYWPAALAEALDQWLAGQQDRSIRAWMRQCGARGVAVDSAFHNINTPEALAEAEASVAGGFQSE
;
A
#
# COMPACT_ATOMS: atom_id res chain seq x y z
N MET A 1 -16.06 -10.46 -8.73
CA MET A 1 -15.04 -10.40 -7.67
C MET A 1 -14.76 -8.94 -7.44
N THR A 2 -15.05 -8.43 -6.27
CA THR A 2 -14.96 -7.01 -5.93
C THR A 2 -13.66 -6.75 -5.16
N LEU A 3 -12.97 -5.66 -5.51
CA LEU A 3 -11.63 -5.35 -5.02
C LEU A 3 -11.59 -4.00 -4.29
N LEU A 4 -11.17 -3.99 -3.04
CA LEU A 4 -10.92 -2.77 -2.29
C LEU A 4 -9.47 -2.30 -2.52
N GLY A 5 -9.27 -1.06 -2.92
CA GLY A 5 -7.98 -0.38 -2.87
C GLY A 5 -7.68 0.11 -1.45
N ALA A 6 -6.48 -0.12 -0.94
CA ALA A 6 -6.07 0.36 0.37
C ALA A 6 -4.69 1.03 0.31
N ILE A 7 -4.62 2.31 0.69
CA ILE A 7 -3.36 3.03 0.82
C ILE A 7 -2.95 3.00 2.29
N ILE A 8 -1.89 2.25 2.59
CA ILE A 8 -1.34 2.16 3.93
C ILE A 8 -0.46 3.40 4.17
N ALA A 9 -1.00 4.38 4.87
CA ALA A 9 -0.37 5.68 5.09
C ALA A 9 -0.13 5.99 6.58
N GLY A 10 -0.37 5.02 7.44
CA GLY A 10 -0.02 5.07 8.87
C GLY A 10 1.49 4.87 9.06
N GLY A 11 2.03 5.43 10.11
CA GLY A 11 3.44 5.31 10.48
C GLY A 11 4.07 6.69 10.70
N GLU A 12 4.93 6.76 11.72
CA GLU A 12 5.68 7.98 12.01
C GLU A 12 6.79 8.15 10.97
N ALA A 13 6.64 9.14 10.09
CA ALA A 13 7.65 9.54 9.09
C ALA A 13 8.87 10.22 9.76
N ARG A 14 9.45 9.59 10.79
CA ARG A 14 10.55 10.16 11.61
C ARG A 14 11.76 10.58 10.77
N ARG A 15 12.00 9.92 9.63
CA ARG A 15 13.14 10.19 8.75
C ARG A 15 12.85 11.25 7.70
N PHE A 16 11.60 11.54 7.42
CA PHE A 16 11.21 12.53 6.41
C PHE A 16 11.14 13.95 7.00
N GLY A 17 11.08 14.08 8.35
CA GLY A 17 11.02 15.37 9.04
C GLY A 17 9.69 16.14 8.85
N ALA A 18 8.79 15.62 8.01
CA ALA A 18 7.50 16.20 7.68
C ALA A 18 6.49 15.09 7.34
N ASP A 19 5.25 15.46 7.04
CA ASP A 19 4.21 14.56 6.58
C ASP A 19 4.56 13.96 5.21
N LYS A 20 5.09 12.75 5.21
CA LYS A 20 5.53 12.04 4.00
C LYS A 20 4.41 11.87 2.96
N GLY A 21 3.20 11.52 3.40
CA GLY A 21 2.07 11.33 2.48
C GLY A 21 1.62 12.62 1.79
N ALA A 22 1.88 13.78 2.43
CA ALA A 22 1.60 15.10 1.88
C ALA A 22 2.76 15.66 1.04
N ALA A 23 3.95 15.03 1.07
CA ALA A 23 5.07 15.43 0.21
C ALA A 23 4.65 15.38 -1.26
N GLN A 24 5.12 16.34 -2.04
CA GLN A 24 4.69 16.52 -3.43
C GLN A 24 5.75 16.03 -4.40
N LEU A 25 5.32 15.28 -5.40
CA LEU A 25 6.08 14.89 -6.57
C LEU A 25 5.41 15.54 -7.79
N GLY A 26 6.12 16.45 -8.46
CA GLY A 26 5.54 17.20 -9.58
C GLY A 26 4.29 18.01 -9.19
N GLY A 27 4.25 18.58 -7.99
CA GLY A 27 3.12 19.36 -7.48
C GLY A 27 1.90 18.56 -7.01
N VAL A 28 1.97 17.21 -7.00
CA VAL A 28 0.90 16.31 -6.57
C VAL A 28 1.37 15.52 -5.35
N ALA A 29 0.55 15.42 -4.30
CA ALA A 29 0.90 14.66 -3.10
C ALA A 29 1.10 13.18 -3.40
N LEU A 30 2.06 12.53 -2.70
CA LEU A 30 2.38 11.11 -2.90
C LEU A 30 1.14 10.21 -2.74
N ILE A 31 0.31 10.47 -1.72
CA ILE A 31 -0.96 9.73 -1.55
C ILE A 31 -1.88 9.88 -2.77
N ASP A 32 -1.95 11.07 -3.36
CA ASP A 32 -2.81 11.32 -4.52
C ASP A 32 -2.29 10.60 -5.78
N HIS A 33 -0.97 10.46 -5.94
CA HIS A 33 -0.39 9.63 -7.01
C HIS A 33 -0.80 8.17 -6.86
N VAL A 34 -0.67 7.61 -5.66
CA VAL A 34 -1.07 6.23 -5.38
C VAL A 34 -2.58 6.04 -5.56
N ALA A 35 -3.39 6.98 -5.08
CA ALA A 35 -4.85 6.93 -5.25
C ALA A 35 -5.25 6.90 -6.73
N ARG A 36 -4.67 7.78 -7.56
CA ARG A 36 -4.91 7.82 -9.01
C ARG A 36 -4.55 6.51 -9.71
N ALA A 37 -3.52 5.81 -9.25
CA ALA A 37 -3.09 4.54 -9.82
C ALA A 37 -3.96 3.35 -9.37
N LEU A 38 -4.48 3.37 -8.13
CA LEU A 38 -5.32 2.29 -7.60
C LEU A 38 -6.79 2.41 -8.03
N MET A 39 -7.35 3.62 -8.08
CA MET A 39 -8.78 3.84 -8.38
C MET A 39 -9.27 3.14 -9.66
N PRO A 40 -8.54 3.15 -10.80
CA PRO A 40 -9.00 2.46 -12.01
C PRO A 40 -8.97 0.93 -11.91
N GLN A 41 -8.30 0.37 -10.91
CA GLN A 41 -8.09 -1.07 -10.72
C GLN A 41 -8.97 -1.66 -9.61
N THR A 42 -9.73 -0.84 -8.88
CA THR A 42 -10.47 -1.23 -7.67
C THR A 42 -11.89 -0.66 -7.67
N ASP A 43 -12.82 -1.33 -6.98
CA ASP A 43 -14.22 -0.90 -6.90
C ASP A 43 -14.45 0.19 -5.86
N ALA A 44 -13.57 0.28 -4.86
CA ALA A 44 -13.56 1.29 -3.82
C ALA A 44 -12.13 1.56 -3.35
N LEU A 45 -11.91 2.70 -2.67
CA LEU A 45 -10.60 3.08 -2.14
C LEU A 45 -10.72 3.56 -0.69
N VAL A 46 -9.77 3.16 0.15
CA VAL A 46 -9.67 3.61 1.55
C VAL A 46 -8.23 3.99 1.90
N ILE A 47 -8.08 5.02 2.74
CA ILE A 47 -6.80 5.39 3.35
C ILE A 47 -6.73 4.78 4.74
N VAL A 48 -5.62 4.13 5.07
CA VAL A 48 -5.43 3.48 6.36
C VAL A 48 -4.38 4.19 7.20
N GLY A 49 -4.70 4.41 8.46
CA GLY A 49 -3.80 4.99 9.45
C GLY A 49 -3.79 6.52 9.53
N ARG A 50 -4.53 7.20 8.64
CA ARG A 50 -4.68 8.66 8.67
C ARG A 50 -5.86 9.14 7.83
N GLY A 51 -6.35 10.33 8.15
CA GLY A 51 -7.28 11.06 7.27
C GLY A 51 -6.57 11.69 6.08
N TRP A 52 -7.22 11.70 4.92
CA TRP A 52 -6.73 12.38 3.73
C TRP A 52 -7.87 12.94 2.88
N ARG A 53 -7.99 14.28 2.85
CA ARG A 53 -9.03 14.99 2.07
C ARG A 53 -10.44 14.39 2.28
N ALA A 54 -11.17 14.17 1.19
CA ALA A 54 -12.51 13.58 1.19
C ALA A 54 -12.51 12.05 0.98
N LEU A 55 -11.33 11.39 0.97
CA LEU A 55 -11.26 9.95 0.82
C LEU A 55 -11.66 9.24 2.13
N PRO A 56 -12.41 8.13 2.05
CA PRO A 56 -12.70 7.31 3.21
C PRO A 56 -11.43 6.90 3.94
N SER A 57 -11.45 6.98 5.27
CA SER A 57 -10.25 6.71 6.08
C SER A 57 -10.60 5.84 7.28
N ILE A 58 -9.74 4.88 7.57
CA ILE A 58 -9.86 3.96 8.71
C ILE A 58 -8.59 3.95 9.54
N ALA A 59 -8.74 3.63 10.82
CA ALA A 59 -7.60 3.45 11.72
C ALA A 59 -6.96 2.06 11.55
N ASP A 60 -5.68 1.93 11.94
CA ASP A 60 -5.01 0.63 12.05
C ASP A 60 -5.73 -0.29 13.03
N ARG A 61 -5.61 -1.61 12.83
CA ARG A 61 -6.20 -2.65 13.67
C ARG A 61 -5.12 -3.65 14.13
N PRO A 62 -5.16 -4.14 15.38
CA PRO A 62 -6.14 -3.83 16.45
C PRO A 62 -5.96 -2.44 17.05
N ARG A 63 -4.82 -1.79 16.85
CA ARG A 63 -4.50 -0.43 17.35
C ARG A 63 -3.39 0.21 16.48
N GLY A 64 -3.17 1.49 16.64
CA GLY A 64 -2.05 2.19 15.99
C GLY A 64 -0.69 1.67 16.46
N GLY A 65 0.33 1.75 15.59
CA GLY A 65 1.70 1.35 15.91
C GLY A 65 2.04 -0.12 15.66
N GLU A 66 1.13 -0.90 15.10
CA GLU A 66 1.35 -2.31 14.72
C GLU A 66 2.16 -2.47 13.41
N GLY A 67 2.69 -1.37 12.89
CA GLY A 67 3.39 -1.36 11.61
C GLY A 67 2.46 -1.64 10.41
N PRO A 68 3.04 -2.01 9.26
CA PRO A 68 2.24 -2.19 8.03
C PRO A 68 1.18 -3.28 8.12
N LEU A 69 1.38 -4.30 8.96
CA LEU A 69 0.38 -5.36 9.17
C LEU A 69 -0.87 -4.87 9.89
N GLY A 70 -0.76 -3.88 10.77
CA GLY A 70 -1.94 -3.25 11.38
C GLY A 70 -2.82 -2.56 10.35
N GLY A 71 -2.21 -1.87 9.39
CA GLY A 71 -2.92 -1.26 8.28
C GLY A 71 -3.54 -2.30 7.35
N LEU A 72 -2.81 -3.35 6.99
CA LEU A 72 -3.33 -4.45 6.17
C LEU A 72 -4.52 -5.13 6.87
N ASN A 73 -4.42 -5.38 8.18
CA ASN A 73 -5.47 -6.00 8.96
C ASN A 73 -6.76 -5.15 8.96
N ALA A 74 -6.63 -3.84 9.17
CA ALA A 74 -7.75 -2.92 9.07
C ALA A 74 -8.41 -2.94 7.69
N ALA A 75 -7.62 -2.94 6.62
CA ALA A 75 -8.12 -3.01 5.26
C ALA A 75 -8.86 -4.32 4.95
N LEU A 76 -8.36 -5.48 5.42
CA LEU A 76 -8.99 -6.79 5.24
C LEU A 76 -10.35 -6.87 5.96
N HIS A 77 -10.42 -6.38 7.19
CA HIS A 77 -11.70 -6.31 7.92
C HIS A 77 -12.68 -5.37 7.26
N HIS A 78 -12.24 -4.18 6.85
CA HIS A 78 -13.07 -3.24 6.12
C HIS A 78 -13.61 -3.83 4.81
N ALA A 79 -12.76 -4.56 4.06
CA ALA A 79 -13.19 -5.25 2.86
C ALA A 79 -14.31 -6.25 3.14
N ARG A 80 -14.17 -7.10 4.15
CA ARG A 80 -15.20 -8.06 4.54
C ARG A 80 -16.52 -7.40 4.96
N GLU A 81 -16.43 -6.36 5.79
CA GLU A 81 -17.60 -5.62 6.28
C GLU A 81 -18.39 -4.95 5.15
N HIS A 82 -17.71 -4.59 4.05
CA HIS A 82 -18.33 -3.93 2.90
C HIS A 82 -18.50 -4.83 1.68
N GLY A 83 -18.31 -6.15 1.83
CA GLY A 83 -18.60 -7.13 0.78
C GLY A 83 -17.55 -7.18 -0.35
N HIS A 84 -16.31 -6.75 -0.10
CA HIS A 84 -15.21 -6.94 -1.04
C HIS A 84 -14.53 -8.29 -0.83
N ASP A 85 -14.16 -8.94 -1.95
CA ASP A 85 -13.53 -10.27 -1.95
C ASP A 85 -12.05 -10.21 -1.60
N ALA A 86 -11.38 -9.09 -1.93
CA ALA A 86 -9.95 -8.92 -1.73
C ALA A 86 -9.56 -7.44 -1.56
N VAL A 87 -8.30 -7.23 -1.13
CA VAL A 87 -7.65 -5.93 -0.96
C VAL A 87 -6.43 -5.85 -1.88
N LEU A 88 -6.34 -4.80 -2.69
CA LEU A 88 -5.12 -4.35 -3.35
C LEU A 88 -4.50 -3.23 -2.51
N CYS A 89 -3.39 -3.50 -1.82
CA CYS A 89 -2.76 -2.50 -0.99
C CYS A 89 -1.44 -1.98 -1.56
N ALA A 90 -1.12 -0.72 -1.24
CA ALA A 90 0.16 -0.09 -1.49
C ALA A 90 0.50 0.89 -0.36
N GLY A 91 1.79 1.17 -0.15
CA GLY A 91 2.25 2.30 0.65
C GLY A 91 2.11 3.61 -0.14
N CYS A 92 2.18 4.74 0.55
CA CYS A 92 2.17 6.06 -0.09
C CYS A 92 3.55 6.49 -0.62
N ASP A 93 4.57 5.66 -0.52
CA ASP A 93 5.99 6.01 -0.69
C ASP A 93 6.70 5.30 -1.85
N THR A 94 6.01 4.44 -2.57
CA THR A 94 6.61 3.69 -3.68
C THR A 94 5.86 3.99 -4.98
N LEU A 95 6.54 4.58 -5.94
CA LEU A 95 6.00 5.06 -7.21
C LEU A 95 6.97 4.76 -8.38
N PRO A 96 6.46 4.68 -9.63
CA PRO A 96 5.05 4.63 -10.02
C PRO A 96 4.40 3.27 -9.72
N LEU A 97 3.09 3.22 -9.49
CA LEU A 97 2.36 1.96 -9.45
C LEU A 97 1.93 1.55 -10.87
N PRO A 98 2.15 0.29 -11.27
CA PRO A 98 1.64 -0.22 -12.55
C PRO A 98 0.11 -0.12 -12.66
N SER A 99 -0.38 0.27 -13.83
CA SER A 99 -1.82 0.38 -14.10
C SER A 99 -2.54 -0.98 -14.18
N ASP A 100 -1.80 -2.08 -14.22
CA ASP A 100 -2.27 -3.46 -14.26
C ASP A 100 -1.83 -4.28 -13.03
N LEU A 101 -1.49 -3.60 -11.93
CA LEU A 101 -0.98 -4.24 -10.69
C LEU A 101 -1.95 -5.30 -10.15
N ALA A 102 -3.25 -5.00 -10.11
CA ALA A 102 -4.28 -5.95 -9.69
C ALA A 102 -4.25 -7.23 -10.51
N ALA A 103 -4.18 -7.12 -11.83
CA ALA A 103 -4.16 -8.27 -12.74
C ALA A 103 -2.88 -9.11 -12.60
N ARG A 104 -1.72 -8.47 -12.37
CA ARG A 104 -0.44 -9.15 -12.16
C ARG A 104 -0.40 -9.95 -10.87
N LEU A 105 -1.03 -9.44 -9.82
CA LEU A 105 -1.01 -10.04 -8.49
C LEU A 105 -2.14 -11.07 -8.28
N ALA A 106 -3.21 -10.99 -9.04
CA ALA A 106 -4.32 -11.94 -8.94
C ALA A 106 -3.95 -13.34 -9.49
N PRO A 107 -4.55 -14.42 -8.92
CA PRO A 107 -5.20 -14.45 -7.63
C PRO A 107 -4.18 -14.39 -6.49
N GLY A 108 -4.57 -13.70 -5.37
CA GLY A 108 -3.72 -13.62 -4.17
C GLY A 108 -3.82 -14.87 -3.27
N PRO A 109 -3.10 -14.86 -2.13
CA PRO A 109 -2.25 -13.76 -1.67
C PRO A 109 -0.96 -13.64 -2.48
N ALA A 110 -0.62 -12.42 -2.87
CA ALA A 110 0.58 -12.13 -3.66
C ALA A 110 1.11 -10.73 -3.37
N VAL A 111 2.41 -10.54 -3.49
CA VAL A 111 3.08 -9.24 -3.32
C VAL A 111 4.11 -9.00 -4.42
N VAL A 112 4.44 -7.73 -4.67
CA VAL A 112 5.55 -7.37 -5.54
C VAL A 112 6.87 -7.66 -4.85
N GLU A 113 7.77 -8.38 -5.52
CA GLU A 113 9.11 -8.67 -5.01
C GLU A 113 9.90 -7.38 -4.73
N GLY A 114 10.50 -7.29 -3.55
CA GLY A 114 11.20 -6.07 -3.11
C GLY A 114 10.28 -4.97 -2.55
N HIS A 115 8.99 -4.97 -2.87
CA HIS A 115 8.01 -3.95 -2.45
C HIS A 115 6.83 -4.57 -1.69
N TRP A 116 7.14 -5.16 -0.54
CA TRP A 116 6.26 -6.07 0.21
C TRP A 116 4.92 -5.46 0.65
N LEU A 117 4.77 -4.13 0.64
CA LEU A 117 3.50 -3.46 0.93
C LEU A 117 2.58 -3.36 -0.30
N MET A 118 3.12 -3.54 -1.52
CA MET A 118 2.29 -3.71 -2.71
C MET A 118 1.82 -5.16 -2.80
N GLY A 119 0.56 -5.39 -2.47
CA GLY A 119 0.05 -6.75 -2.38
C GLY A 119 -1.42 -6.88 -2.70
N TYR A 120 -1.81 -8.06 -3.15
CA TYR A 120 -3.18 -8.51 -3.36
C TYR A 120 -3.52 -9.57 -2.31
N TRP A 121 -4.50 -9.31 -1.48
CA TRP A 121 -4.82 -10.12 -0.31
C TRP A 121 -6.30 -10.50 -0.27
N PRO A 122 -6.65 -11.80 -0.31
CA PRO A 122 -8.03 -12.23 -0.09
C PRO A 122 -8.57 -11.74 1.26
N ALA A 123 -9.76 -11.14 1.26
CA ALA A 123 -10.38 -10.62 2.48
C ALA A 123 -10.63 -11.70 3.55
N ALA A 124 -10.73 -12.97 3.12
CA ALA A 124 -10.83 -14.12 4.01
C ALA A 124 -9.63 -14.29 4.98
N LEU A 125 -8.51 -13.63 4.72
CA LEU A 125 -7.32 -13.67 5.59
C LEU A 125 -7.46 -12.79 6.86
N ALA A 126 -8.51 -11.98 7.00
CA ALA A 126 -8.68 -11.04 8.10
C ALA A 126 -8.54 -11.69 9.49
N GLU A 127 -9.27 -12.76 9.77
CA GLU A 127 -9.23 -13.44 11.07
C GLU A 127 -7.90 -14.14 11.34
N ALA A 128 -7.29 -14.72 10.29
CA ALA A 128 -5.98 -15.33 10.41
C ALA A 128 -4.90 -14.29 10.75
N LEU A 129 -5.01 -13.08 10.19
CA LEU A 129 -4.09 -11.98 10.51
C LEU A 129 -4.32 -11.42 11.92
N ASP A 130 -5.58 -11.34 12.40
CA ASP A 130 -5.87 -11.00 13.81
C ASP A 130 -5.17 -11.97 14.77
N GLN A 131 -5.31 -13.29 14.52
CA GLN A 131 -4.67 -14.33 15.35
C GLN A 131 -3.14 -14.24 15.29
N TRP A 132 -2.58 -13.96 14.13
CA TRP A 132 -1.14 -13.75 13.95
C TRP A 132 -0.65 -12.56 14.77
N LEU A 133 -1.30 -11.41 14.67
CA LEU A 133 -0.94 -10.19 15.39
C LEU A 133 -1.09 -10.32 16.92
N ALA A 134 -2.02 -11.14 17.38
CA ALA A 134 -2.21 -11.41 18.80
C ALA A 134 -1.10 -12.28 19.40
N GLY A 135 -0.51 -13.19 18.64
CA GLY A 135 0.39 -14.22 19.14
C GLY A 135 1.86 -14.08 18.78
N GLN A 136 2.22 -13.26 17.78
CA GLN A 136 3.58 -13.25 17.20
C GLN A 136 4.37 -11.99 17.58
N GLN A 137 5.67 -12.18 17.79
CA GLN A 137 6.62 -11.05 17.97
C GLN A 137 7.13 -10.51 16.63
N ASP A 138 7.28 -11.35 15.59
CA ASP A 138 7.67 -10.91 14.26
C ASP A 138 6.45 -10.42 13.48
N ARG A 139 6.28 -9.10 13.44
CA ARG A 139 5.18 -8.39 12.77
C ARG A 139 5.59 -7.86 11.39
N SER A 140 6.60 -8.46 10.77
CA SER A 140 6.98 -8.13 9.41
C SER A 140 6.03 -8.73 8.39
N ILE A 141 5.81 -8.01 7.28
CA ILE A 141 5.03 -8.55 6.15
C ILE A 141 5.67 -9.84 5.62
N ARG A 142 7.00 -9.96 5.63
CA ARG A 142 7.70 -11.18 5.19
C ARG A 142 7.36 -12.39 6.04
N ALA A 143 7.25 -12.23 7.36
CA ALA A 143 6.84 -13.32 8.24
C ALA A 143 5.38 -13.72 7.98
N TRP A 144 4.49 -12.75 7.80
CA TRP A 144 3.10 -13.00 7.43
C TRP A 144 2.96 -13.69 6.07
N MET A 145 3.73 -13.27 5.06
CA MET A 145 3.75 -13.93 3.74
C MET A 145 4.06 -15.45 3.85
N ARG A 146 5.09 -15.79 4.64
CA ARG A 146 5.43 -17.20 4.86
C ARG A 146 4.28 -17.96 5.55
N GLN A 147 3.62 -17.31 6.51
CA GLN A 147 2.50 -17.90 7.25
C GLN A 147 1.29 -18.18 6.36
N CYS A 148 0.91 -17.23 5.51
CA CYS A 148 -0.30 -17.36 4.67
C CYS A 148 -0.01 -17.90 3.25
N GLY A 149 1.25 -18.26 2.95
CA GLY A 149 1.63 -18.81 1.65
C GLY A 149 1.58 -17.77 0.52
N ALA A 150 1.77 -16.48 0.83
CA ALA A 150 1.79 -15.45 -0.21
C ALA A 150 2.99 -15.59 -1.14
N ARG A 151 2.72 -15.49 -2.46
CA ARG A 151 3.76 -15.57 -3.49
C ARG A 151 4.39 -14.19 -3.76
N GLY A 152 5.68 -14.17 -4.07
CA GLY A 152 6.35 -13.03 -4.68
C GLY A 152 6.07 -13.00 -6.18
N VAL A 153 5.86 -11.82 -6.72
CA VAL A 153 5.68 -11.58 -8.16
C VAL A 153 6.70 -10.56 -8.62
N ALA A 154 7.55 -10.95 -9.56
CA ALA A 154 8.45 -10.03 -10.21
C ALA A 154 7.64 -9.06 -11.10
N VAL A 155 7.80 -7.78 -10.88
CA VAL A 155 7.17 -6.72 -11.68
C VAL A 155 8.27 -5.84 -12.23
N ASP A 156 8.38 -5.82 -13.56
CA ASP A 156 9.33 -4.94 -14.25
C ASP A 156 8.78 -3.51 -14.23
N SER A 157 9.29 -2.72 -13.30
CA SER A 157 8.96 -1.30 -13.13
C SER A 157 10.08 -0.60 -12.36
N ALA A 158 10.42 0.60 -12.78
CA ALA A 158 11.41 1.43 -12.09
C ALA A 158 10.77 2.07 -10.82
N PHE A 159 10.61 1.29 -9.77
CA PHE A 159 10.07 1.79 -8.51
C PHE A 159 11.05 2.71 -7.78
N HIS A 160 10.59 3.89 -7.43
CA HIS A 160 11.27 4.80 -6.51
C HIS A 160 10.65 4.68 -5.11
N ASN A 161 11.49 4.38 -4.13
CA ASN A 161 11.06 4.31 -2.73
C ASN A 161 11.37 5.64 -2.04
N ILE A 162 10.38 6.51 -1.96
CA ILE A 162 10.51 7.90 -1.51
C ILE A 162 10.46 7.96 0.02
N ASN A 163 11.59 7.62 0.66
CA ASN A 163 11.72 7.58 2.11
C ASN A 163 12.46 8.79 2.72
N THR A 164 13.11 9.60 1.88
CA THR A 164 13.87 10.79 2.29
C THR A 164 13.61 11.95 1.32
N PRO A 165 13.90 13.19 1.71
CA PRO A 165 13.83 14.33 0.81
C PRO A 165 14.73 14.18 -0.43
N GLU A 166 15.90 13.54 -0.28
CA GLU A 166 16.83 13.28 -1.38
C GLU A 166 16.22 12.32 -2.41
N ALA A 167 15.58 11.22 -1.95
CA ALA A 167 14.90 10.28 -2.82
C ALA A 167 13.71 10.93 -3.55
N LEU A 168 13.06 11.91 -2.92
CA LEU A 168 12.01 12.70 -3.58
C LEU A 168 12.60 13.56 -4.70
N ALA A 169 13.72 14.24 -4.45
CA ALA A 169 14.39 15.07 -5.46
C ALA A 169 14.89 14.22 -6.64
N GLU A 170 15.40 13.00 -6.38
CA GLU A 170 15.79 12.06 -7.43
C GLU A 170 14.59 11.62 -8.28
N ALA A 171 13.45 11.32 -7.64
CA ALA A 171 12.22 10.98 -8.35
C ALA A 171 11.70 12.16 -9.19
N GLU A 172 11.78 13.40 -8.70
CA GLU A 172 11.42 14.60 -9.45
C GLU A 172 12.30 14.80 -10.69
N ALA A 173 13.61 14.60 -10.56
CA ALA A 173 14.55 14.68 -11.68
C ALA A 173 14.23 13.63 -12.77
N SER A 174 13.84 12.41 -12.37
CA SER A 174 13.46 11.33 -13.27
C SER A 174 12.17 11.65 -14.04
N VAL A 175 11.18 12.25 -13.38
CA VAL A 175 9.93 12.69 -14.01
C VAL A 175 10.19 13.83 -15.00
N ALA A 176 11.02 14.81 -14.63
CA ALA A 176 11.38 15.95 -15.50
C ALA A 176 12.17 15.50 -16.73
N GLY A 177 13.06 14.51 -16.62
CA GLY A 177 13.84 13.97 -17.74
C GLY A 177 13.03 13.17 -18.74
N GLY A 178 11.93 12.55 -18.32
CA GLY A 178 11.02 11.79 -19.20
C GLY A 178 10.19 12.65 -20.17
N PHE A 179 10.05 13.95 -19.92
CA PHE A 179 9.32 14.89 -20.78
C PHE A 179 10.17 15.49 -21.91
N GLN A 180 11.47 15.16 -22.02
CA GLN A 180 12.37 15.72 -23.06
C GLN A 180 12.67 14.74 -24.20
N SER A 181 11.99 13.60 -24.26
CA SER A 181 12.26 12.53 -25.25
C SER A 181 11.05 12.19 -26.14
N GLU A 182 10.27 13.21 -26.56
CA GLU A 182 9.31 13.10 -27.68
C GLU A 182 9.50 14.23 -28.68
#